data_6a51047981e581c0261e99d146522bde
#
_entry.id   6a51047981e581c0261e99d146522bde
#
_cell.length_a   1.000
_cell.length_b   1.000
_cell.length_c   1.000
_cell.angle_alpha   90.00
_cell.angle_beta   90.00
_cell.angle_gamma   90.00
#
_symmetry.space_group_name_H-M   'P 1'
#
loop_
_entity.id
_entity.type
_entity.pdbx_description
1 polymer ?
#
loop_
_entity_poly.entity_id
_entity_poly.type
_entity_poly.pdbx_seq_one_letter_code
_entity_poly.pdbx_strand_id
1 'polypeptide(L)'
;RRQRQMCIRDRDVLEAWDKNPFILLKKDDFSAYRINWTDKVTNIRELADELNIGLDSMVFVDDNPTERELVKQMLPMVSVPDFPEHPYMLLEFFKQLVNDYFKVYSITEEDRKKAEQYKAAASRLRMQKKFADFDEFLESLDIQIIIEAVNEFNIQRIAQMTQKTNQFNLTTKRYTDADIRNFMTNGWKIWCISVADKFGNSGITGCAMVNGNKIDTFLLSCRILGKGIEIAFAKTLFKILVSEGMLELKAQYIPTTKNMQVKDFYDKLGFSCIMEKENGNKEYALNLSSMDFSVKKYYHITVK
;
A
#
# COMPACT_ATOMS: atom_id res chain seq x y z
N ARG A 1 32.14 -26.00 5.57
CA ARG A 1 31.56 -26.05 6.93
C ARG A 1 30.45 -25.00 7.13
N ARG A 2 30.61 -23.71 6.71
CA ARG A 2 29.55 -22.67 6.88
C ARG A 2 28.25 -23.00 6.17
N GLN A 3 28.30 -23.50 4.94
CA GLN A 3 27.09 -23.86 4.16
C GLN A 3 26.29 -25.01 4.77
N ARG A 4 26.96 -26.00 5.39
CA ARG A 4 26.28 -27.10 6.10
C ARG A 4 25.55 -26.63 7.36
N GLN A 5 26.09 -25.67 8.09
CA GLN A 5 25.44 -25.10 9.28
C GLN A 5 24.19 -24.27 8.92
N MET A 6 24.20 -23.54 7.81
CA MET A 6 23.02 -22.80 7.28
C MET A 6 21.83 -23.72 7.02
N CYS A 7 22.05 -24.81 6.27
CA CYS A 7 20.99 -25.79 5.98
C CYS A 7 20.44 -26.50 7.23
N ILE A 8 21.26 -26.68 8.28
CA ILE A 8 20.82 -27.32 9.53
C ILE A 8 19.88 -26.39 10.30
N ARG A 9 20.20 -25.10 10.46
CA ARG A 9 19.38 -24.15 11.22
C ARG A 9 17.99 -23.95 10.61
N ASP A 10 17.91 -23.76 9.30
CA ASP A 10 16.63 -23.55 8.61
C ASP A 10 15.72 -24.78 8.77
N ARG A 11 16.31 -25.96 8.59
CA ARG A 11 15.58 -27.22 8.76
C ARG A 11 15.12 -27.43 10.19
N ASP A 12 15.97 -27.16 11.18
CA ASP A 12 15.68 -27.41 12.58
C ASP A 12 14.55 -26.49 13.10
N VAL A 13 14.54 -25.21 12.67
CA VAL A 13 13.45 -24.28 13.00
C VAL A 13 12.12 -24.70 12.35
N LEU A 14 12.15 -25.06 11.07
CA LEU A 14 10.96 -25.52 10.36
C LEU A 14 10.40 -26.83 10.95
N GLU A 15 11.31 -27.76 11.30
CA GLU A 15 10.94 -29.01 11.96
C GLU A 15 10.36 -28.77 13.35
N ALA A 16 10.91 -27.82 14.12
CA ALA A 16 10.36 -27.44 15.42
C ALA A 16 8.94 -26.84 15.29
N TRP A 17 8.69 -25.99 14.29
CA TRP A 17 7.35 -25.46 14.04
C TRP A 17 6.32 -26.54 13.69
N ASP A 18 6.74 -27.54 12.92
CA ASP A 18 5.84 -28.59 12.45
C ASP A 18 5.57 -29.62 13.54
N LYS A 19 6.59 -29.97 14.35
CA LYS A 19 6.54 -31.13 15.26
C LYS A 19 6.31 -30.76 16.74
N ASN A 20 6.65 -29.55 17.17
CA ASN A 20 6.54 -29.20 18.59
C ASN A 20 5.10 -28.69 18.91
N PRO A 21 4.33 -29.45 19.72
CA PRO A 21 2.96 -29.08 20.08
C PRO A 21 2.87 -27.87 21.01
N PHE A 22 3.96 -27.49 21.68
CA PHE A 22 3.99 -26.35 22.61
C PHE A 22 4.23 -25.02 21.92
N ILE A 23 4.61 -25.01 20.63
CA ILE A 23 4.71 -23.78 19.84
C ILE A 23 3.31 -23.39 19.38
N LEU A 24 2.77 -22.34 20.01
CA LEU A 24 1.44 -21.83 19.72
C LEU A 24 1.36 -21.15 18.35
N LEU A 25 2.35 -20.30 18.01
CA LEU A 25 2.42 -19.63 16.73
C LEU A 25 2.88 -20.62 15.66
N LYS A 26 2.04 -20.83 14.67
CA LYS A 26 2.33 -21.70 13.52
C LYS A 26 2.87 -20.85 12.36
N LYS A 27 3.50 -21.50 11.40
CA LYS A 27 4.09 -20.84 10.23
C LYS A 27 3.11 -19.95 9.49
N ASP A 28 1.84 -20.34 9.44
CA ASP A 28 0.76 -19.61 8.79
C ASP A 28 0.31 -18.35 9.56
N ASP A 29 0.72 -18.18 10.81
CA ASP A 29 0.44 -16.98 11.59
C ASP A 29 1.36 -15.81 11.19
N PHE A 30 2.45 -16.08 10.47
CA PHE A 30 3.41 -15.07 10.02
C PHE A 30 3.13 -14.61 8.59
N SER A 31 3.12 -13.30 8.37
CA SER A 31 2.98 -12.71 7.03
C SER A 31 4.20 -12.95 6.15
N ALA A 32 5.40 -12.88 6.74
CA ALA A 32 6.67 -13.23 6.14
C ALA A 32 7.69 -13.60 7.23
N TYR A 33 8.74 -14.31 6.87
CA TYR A 33 9.80 -14.71 7.80
C TYR A 33 11.15 -14.83 7.08
N ARG A 34 12.23 -14.68 7.87
CA ARG A 34 13.61 -14.90 7.45
C ARG A 34 14.30 -15.80 8.45
N ILE A 35 14.62 -17.02 8.03
CA ILE A 35 15.37 -18.02 8.80
C ILE A 35 16.65 -18.28 8.04
N ASN A 36 17.65 -17.42 8.23
CA ASN A 36 18.92 -17.46 7.52
C ASN A 36 20.05 -16.88 8.38
N TRP A 37 21.25 -16.81 7.83
CA TRP A 37 22.43 -16.22 8.46
C TRP A 37 22.75 -14.80 7.98
N THR A 38 21.87 -14.21 7.17
CA THR A 38 21.96 -12.82 6.76
C THR A 38 21.72 -11.93 7.98
N ASP A 39 22.39 -10.79 8.03
CA ASP A 39 22.24 -9.83 9.11
C ASP A 39 20.80 -9.32 9.24
N LYS A 40 20.44 -8.85 10.43
CA LYS A 40 19.08 -8.38 10.74
C LYS A 40 18.68 -7.15 9.92
N VAL A 41 19.62 -6.26 9.65
CA VAL A 41 19.37 -5.02 8.89
C VAL A 41 18.91 -5.33 7.46
N THR A 42 19.65 -6.23 6.79
CA THR A 42 19.29 -6.70 5.45
C THR A 42 17.95 -7.43 5.46
N ASN A 43 17.72 -8.35 6.41
CA ASN A 43 16.46 -9.07 6.55
C ASN A 43 15.27 -8.15 6.81
N ILE A 44 15.42 -7.10 7.62
CA ILE A 44 14.37 -6.12 7.90
C ILE A 44 14.03 -5.33 6.63
N ARG A 45 15.03 -4.88 5.85
CA ARG A 45 14.79 -4.20 4.57
C ARG A 45 14.05 -5.08 3.58
N GLU A 46 14.51 -6.33 3.41
CA GLU A 46 13.84 -7.29 2.53
C GLU A 46 12.40 -7.60 2.96
N LEU A 47 12.12 -7.69 4.27
CA LEU A 47 10.77 -7.87 4.79
C LEU A 47 9.91 -6.64 4.57
N ALA A 48 10.46 -5.44 4.74
CA ALA A 48 9.76 -4.19 4.46
C ALA A 48 9.35 -4.11 2.99
N ASP A 49 10.26 -4.45 2.08
CA ASP A 49 10.02 -4.49 0.64
C ASP A 49 8.99 -5.59 0.27
N GLU A 50 9.16 -6.81 0.81
CA GLU A 50 8.25 -7.93 0.55
C GLU A 50 6.82 -7.65 1.00
N LEU A 51 6.66 -7.00 2.15
CA LEU A 51 5.36 -6.67 2.73
C LEU A 51 4.84 -5.30 2.24
N ASN A 52 5.68 -4.54 1.53
CA ASN A 52 5.40 -3.17 1.09
C ASN A 52 4.95 -2.26 2.25
N ILE A 53 5.72 -2.27 3.33
CA ILE A 53 5.51 -1.42 4.52
C ILE A 53 6.72 -0.54 4.74
N GLY A 54 6.51 0.67 5.28
CA GLY A 54 7.60 1.58 5.63
C GLY A 54 8.39 1.07 6.84
N LEU A 55 9.70 1.31 6.86
CA LEU A 55 10.56 1.00 8.00
C LEU A 55 10.11 1.71 9.28
N ASP A 56 9.48 2.89 9.15
CA ASP A 56 8.87 3.67 10.24
C ASP A 56 7.64 3.01 10.87
N SER A 57 7.10 1.97 10.23
CA SER A 57 5.98 1.17 10.72
C SER A 57 6.41 -0.17 11.33
N MET A 58 7.73 -0.39 11.46
CA MET A 58 8.28 -1.64 12.00
C MET A 58 8.79 -1.47 13.42
N VAL A 59 8.59 -2.50 14.23
CA VAL A 59 9.14 -2.62 15.57
C VAL A 59 10.02 -3.86 15.60
N PHE A 60 11.31 -3.69 15.90
CA PHE A 60 12.27 -4.77 16.00
C PHE A 60 12.49 -5.17 17.45
N VAL A 61 12.22 -6.41 17.77
CA VAL A 61 12.39 -6.99 19.11
C VAL A 61 13.41 -8.14 19.02
N ASP A 62 14.48 -8.06 19.79
CA ASP A 62 15.52 -9.07 19.82
C ASP A 62 16.14 -9.10 21.23
N ASP A 63 16.49 -10.26 21.76
CA ASP A 63 17.14 -10.42 23.06
C ASP A 63 18.62 -10.03 23.02
N ASN A 64 19.26 -10.11 21.87
CA ASN A 64 20.66 -9.76 21.70
C ASN A 64 20.87 -8.23 21.64
N PRO A 65 21.56 -7.62 22.61
CA PRO A 65 21.80 -6.18 22.63
C PRO A 65 22.64 -5.69 21.44
N THR A 66 23.56 -6.51 20.93
CA THR A 66 24.39 -6.16 19.77
C THR A 66 23.55 -6.04 18.50
N GLU A 67 22.61 -6.95 18.28
CA GLU A 67 21.69 -6.89 17.14
C GLU A 67 20.75 -5.69 17.25
N ARG A 68 20.24 -5.39 18.45
CA ARG A 68 19.40 -4.20 18.67
C ARG A 68 20.15 -2.91 18.37
N GLU A 69 21.40 -2.79 18.86
CA GLU A 69 22.21 -1.61 18.63
C GLU A 69 22.54 -1.44 17.13
N LEU A 70 22.89 -2.51 16.45
CA LEU A 70 23.13 -2.50 15.01
C LEU A 70 21.91 -1.98 14.23
N VAL A 71 20.71 -2.46 14.58
CA VAL A 71 19.47 -2.01 13.93
C VAL A 71 19.17 -0.55 14.25
N LYS A 72 19.35 -0.10 15.51
CA LYS A 72 19.20 1.32 15.89
C LYS A 72 20.08 2.24 15.05
N GLN A 73 21.33 1.86 14.81
CA GLN A 73 22.30 2.66 14.04
C GLN A 73 22.02 2.63 12.53
N MET A 74 21.75 1.46 11.97
CA MET A 74 21.63 1.27 10.53
C MET A 74 20.23 1.55 9.97
N LEU A 75 19.20 1.48 10.83
CA LEU A 75 17.79 1.70 10.49
C LEU A 75 17.12 2.60 11.54
N PRO A 76 17.49 3.88 11.64
CA PRO A 76 17.01 4.79 12.69
C PRO A 76 15.48 5.04 12.63
N MET A 77 14.82 4.65 11.52
CA MET A 77 13.37 4.73 11.37
C MET A 77 12.63 3.56 12.02
N VAL A 78 13.31 2.44 12.30
CA VAL A 78 12.74 1.26 12.95
C VAL A 78 12.71 1.49 14.45
N SER A 79 11.56 1.26 15.09
CA SER A 79 11.46 1.31 16.54
C SER A 79 12.12 0.08 17.16
N VAL A 80 13.08 0.28 18.07
CA VAL A 80 13.80 -0.81 18.74
C VAL A 80 13.67 -0.65 20.24
N PRO A 81 12.65 -1.23 20.88
CA PRO A 81 12.47 -1.18 22.32
C PRO A 81 13.57 -1.95 23.06
N ASP A 82 13.86 -1.54 24.30
CA ASP A 82 14.81 -2.25 25.14
C ASP A 82 14.20 -3.57 25.61
N PHE A 83 14.93 -4.66 25.40
CA PHE A 83 14.48 -6.00 25.79
C PHE A 83 14.81 -6.26 27.26
N PRO A 84 13.90 -6.88 28.04
CA PRO A 84 14.13 -7.11 29.47
C PRO A 84 15.25 -8.14 29.73
N GLU A 85 16.02 -7.93 30.78
CA GLU A 85 17.11 -8.81 31.17
C GLU A 85 16.62 -10.14 31.75
N HIS A 86 15.43 -10.15 32.36
CA HIS A 86 14.90 -11.32 33.05
C HIS A 86 13.61 -11.86 32.43
N PRO A 87 13.47 -13.19 32.26
CA PRO A 87 12.30 -13.80 31.64
C PRO A 87 10.95 -13.48 32.32
N TYR A 88 10.94 -13.27 33.66
CA TYR A 88 9.71 -12.93 34.37
C TYR A 88 9.14 -11.54 34.01
N MET A 89 9.94 -10.66 33.40
CA MET A 89 9.51 -9.34 32.93
C MET A 89 8.89 -9.38 31.51
N LEU A 90 8.99 -10.49 30.79
CA LEU A 90 8.56 -10.59 29.39
C LEU A 90 7.05 -10.30 29.24
N LEU A 91 6.20 -10.78 30.16
CA LEU A 91 4.78 -10.53 30.06
C LEU A 91 4.42 -9.05 30.12
N GLU A 92 5.03 -8.33 31.04
CA GLU A 92 4.80 -6.89 31.17
C GLU A 92 5.41 -6.10 30.02
N PHE A 93 6.60 -6.50 29.59
CA PHE A 93 7.24 -5.94 28.39
C PHE A 93 6.35 -6.05 27.15
N PHE A 94 5.79 -7.23 26.86
CA PHE A 94 4.91 -7.39 25.70
C PHE A 94 3.57 -6.65 25.84
N LYS A 95 3.02 -6.53 27.04
CA LYS A 95 1.83 -5.68 27.27
C LYS A 95 2.14 -4.20 26.96
N GLN A 96 3.26 -3.71 27.46
CA GLN A 96 3.71 -2.34 27.20
C GLN A 96 3.96 -2.11 25.70
N LEU A 97 4.66 -3.05 25.03
CA LEU A 97 4.92 -3.01 23.60
C LEU A 97 3.62 -2.89 22.80
N VAL A 98 2.59 -3.68 23.14
CA VAL A 98 1.27 -3.60 22.47
C VAL A 98 0.63 -2.23 22.70
N ASN A 99 0.70 -1.70 23.91
CA ASN A 99 0.13 -0.37 24.23
C ASN A 99 0.84 0.76 23.47
N ASP A 100 2.16 0.70 23.35
CA ASP A 100 2.96 1.78 22.77
C ASP A 100 2.91 1.79 21.24
N TYR A 101 2.93 0.59 20.60
CA TYR A 101 3.10 0.48 19.17
C TYR A 101 1.89 -0.08 18.41
N PHE A 102 1.05 -0.88 19.06
CA PHE A 102 -0.01 -1.66 18.39
C PHE A 102 -1.42 -1.36 18.92
N LYS A 103 -1.59 -0.34 19.77
CA LYS A 103 -2.90 0.02 20.30
C LYS A 103 -3.82 0.54 19.19
N VAL A 104 -4.90 -0.17 18.95
CA VAL A 104 -5.93 0.21 17.99
C VAL A 104 -7.23 0.47 18.74
N TYR A 105 -7.78 1.68 18.61
CA TYR A 105 -9.02 2.07 19.31
C TYR A 105 -10.29 1.49 18.65
N SER A 106 -10.23 1.18 17.35
CA SER A 106 -11.29 0.49 16.64
C SER A 106 -10.68 -0.41 15.55
N ILE A 107 -11.12 -1.66 15.51
CA ILE A 107 -10.70 -2.63 14.49
C ILE A 107 -11.79 -2.67 13.43
N THR A 108 -11.47 -2.25 12.21
CA THR A 108 -12.37 -2.39 11.06
C THR A 108 -12.29 -3.82 10.51
N GLU A 109 -13.31 -4.24 9.73
CA GLU A 109 -13.22 -5.53 9.02
C GLU A 109 -11.99 -5.61 8.11
N GLU A 110 -11.55 -4.49 7.57
CA GLU A 110 -10.38 -4.41 6.73
C GLU A 110 -9.07 -4.60 7.51
N ASP A 111 -9.02 -4.14 8.77
CA ASP A 111 -7.88 -4.40 9.64
C ASP A 111 -7.77 -5.90 9.96
N ARG A 112 -8.90 -6.61 10.09
CA ARG A 112 -8.92 -8.08 10.28
C ARG A 112 -8.37 -8.83 9.06
N LYS A 113 -8.60 -8.31 7.86
CA LYS A 113 -8.12 -8.90 6.59
C LYS A 113 -6.67 -8.55 6.26
N LYS A 114 -5.99 -7.69 7.03
CA LYS A 114 -4.61 -7.27 6.75
C LYS A 114 -3.63 -8.44 6.63
N ALA A 115 -3.71 -9.40 7.53
CA ALA A 115 -2.81 -10.57 7.49
C ALA A 115 -2.96 -11.36 6.17
N GLU A 116 -4.19 -11.56 5.69
CA GLU A 116 -4.46 -12.19 4.40
C GLU A 116 -3.92 -11.37 3.24
N GLN A 117 -4.05 -10.04 3.32
CA GLN A 117 -3.53 -9.13 2.29
C GLN A 117 -2.01 -9.16 2.19
N TYR A 118 -1.29 -9.25 3.32
CA TYR A 118 0.17 -9.40 3.34
C TYR A 118 0.60 -10.75 2.77
N LYS A 119 -0.09 -11.84 3.12
CA LYS A 119 0.17 -13.17 2.54
C LYS A 119 -0.03 -13.17 1.02
N ALA A 120 -1.09 -12.53 0.55
CA ALA A 120 -1.35 -12.37 -0.88
C ALA A 120 -0.25 -11.54 -1.57
N ALA A 121 0.24 -10.47 -0.93
CA ALA A 121 1.34 -9.66 -1.46
C ALA A 121 2.65 -10.47 -1.57
N ALA A 122 3.01 -11.21 -0.54
CA ALA A 122 4.17 -12.11 -0.55
C ALA A 122 4.05 -13.19 -1.64
N SER A 123 2.86 -13.75 -1.83
CA SER A 123 2.60 -14.76 -2.87
C SER A 123 2.75 -14.17 -4.29
N ARG A 124 2.28 -12.93 -4.51
CA ARG A 124 2.47 -12.20 -5.78
C ARG A 124 3.94 -12.00 -6.08
N LEU A 125 4.72 -11.54 -5.09
CA LEU A 125 6.15 -11.29 -5.27
C LEU A 125 6.93 -12.57 -5.60
N ARG A 126 6.60 -13.69 -4.93
CA ARG A 126 7.19 -15.00 -5.25
C ARG A 126 6.84 -15.46 -6.64
N MET A 127 5.61 -15.21 -7.09
CA MET A 127 5.19 -15.55 -8.44
C MET A 127 5.88 -14.67 -9.49
N GLN A 128 5.99 -13.35 -9.25
CA GLN A 128 6.66 -12.41 -10.14
C GLN A 128 8.07 -12.87 -10.51
N LYS A 129 8.83 -13.39 -9.54
CA LYS A 129 10.20 -13.90 -9.74
C LYS A 129 10.28 -15.08 -10.74
N LYS A 130 9.17 -15.69 -11.13
CA LYS A 130 9.12 -16.81 -12.08
C LYS A 130 8.91 -16.35 -13.52
N PHE A 131 8.58 -15.09 -13.74
CA PHE A 131 8.35 -14.52 -15.06
C PHE A 131 9.55 -13.67 -15.48
N ALA A 132 9.93 -13.78 -16.73
CA ALA A 132 10.96 -12.95 -17.35
C ALA A 132 10.39 -11.61 -17.82
N ASP A 133 9.13 -11.60 -18.27
CA ASP A 133 8.39 -10.41 -18.69
C ASP A 133 7.37 -9.97 -17.65
N PHE A 134 7.30 -8.68 -17.42
CA PHE A 134 6.42 -8.12 -16.40
C PHE A 134 4.95 -8.05 -16.85
N ASP A 135 4.69 -7.81 -18.14
CA ASP A 135 3.32 -7.82 -18.69
C ASP A 135 2.72 -9.24 -18.65
N GLU A 136 3.52 -10.29 -18.97
CA GLU A 136 3.09 -11.69 -18.82
C GLU A 136 2.75 -12.02 -17.36
N PHE A 137 3.54 -11.52 -16.42
CA PHE A 137 3.22 -11.67 -14.99
C PHE A 137 1.89 -11.00 -14.65
N LEU A 138 1.65 -9.75 -15.08
CA LEU A 138 0.40 -9.04 -14.82
C LEU A 138 -0.81 -9.72 -15.44
N GLU A 139 -0.69 -10.21 -16.67
CA GLU A 139 -1.73 -11.00 -17.33
C GLU A 139 -2.09 -12.26 -16.54
N SER A 140 -1.08 -12.93 -15.99
CA SER A 140 -1.26 -14.13 -15.17
C SER A 140 -1.99 -13.86 -13.84
N LEU A 141 -2.13 -12.60 -13.41
CA LEU A 141 -2.79 -12.25 -12.14
C LEU A 141 -4.31 -12.23 -12.21
N ASP A 142 -4.92 -12.16 -13.42
CA ASP A 142 -6.37 -12.00 -13.61
C ASP A 142 -6.94 -10.81 -12.82
N ILE A 143 -6.41 -9.61 -13.12
CA ILE A 143 -6.70 -8.41 -12.35
C ILE A 143 -8.13 -7.91 -12.64
N GLN A 144 -8.98 -7.95 -11.62
CA GLN A 144 -10.34 -7.44 -11.62
C GLN A 144 -10.37 -6.04 -11.01
N ILE A 145 -10.90 -5.07 -11.73
CA ILE A 145 -11.00 -3.67 -11.30
C ILE A 145 -12.46 -3.26 -11.33
N ILE A 146 -13.00 -2.83 -10.20
CA ILE A 146 -14.36 -2.28 -10.09
C ILE A 146 -14.23 -0.80 -9.75
N ILE A 147 -14.78 0.05 -10.61
CA ILE A 147 -14.87 1.50 -10.39
C ILE A 147 -16.32 1.82 -10.11
N GLU A 148 -16.61 2.43 -8.98
CA GLU A 148 -17.96 2.77 -8.55
C GLU A 148 -18.03 4.19 -7.99
N ALA A 149 -19.20 4.82 -8.18
CA ALA A 149 -19.46 6.13 -7.58
C ALA A 149 -19.54 6.04 -6.06
N VAL A 150 -19.24 7.16 -5.39
CA VAL A 150 -19.42 7.29 -3.94
C VAL A 150 -20.86 7.02 -3.54
N ASN A 151 -21.06 6.28 -2.45
CA ASN A 151 -22.36 5.96 -1.86
C ASN A 151 -22.21 5.79 -0.34
N GLU A 152 -23.33 5.62 0.38
CA GLU A 152 -23.35 5.51 1.83
C GLU A 152 -22.48 4.36 2.38
N PHE A 153 -22.25 3.30 1.61
CA PHE A 153 -21.48 2.13 2.06
C PHE A 153 -19.96 2.33 1.93
N ASN A 154 -19.54 3.21 0.99
CA ASN A 154 -18.10 3.38 0.71
C ASN A 154 -17.51 4.70 1.25
N ILE A 155 -18.35 5.68 1.67
CA ILE A 155 -17.89 6.98 2.22
C ILE A 155 -16.85 6.82 3.33
N GLN A 156 -17.17 6.01 4.34
CA GLN A 156 -16.29 5.84 5.51
C GLN A 156 -14.91 5.34 5.08
N ARG A 157 -14.89 4.41 4.12
CA ARG A 157 -13.62 3.90 3.60
C ARG A 157 -12.85 4.93 2.80
N ILE A 158 -13.53 5.70 1.97
CA ILE A 158 -12.93 6.79 1.19
C ILE A 158 -12.30 7.83 2.15
N ALA A 159 -13.04 8.28 3.18
CA ALA A 159 -12.53 9.19 4.20
C ALA A 159 -11.28 8.62 4.90
N GLN A 160 -11.34 7.37 5.35
CA GLN A 160 -10.19 6.70 5.95
C GLN A 160 -8.96 6.67 5.04
N MET A 161 -9.16 6.46 3.74
CA MET A 161 -8.07 6.46 2.78
C MET A 161 -7.44 7.83 2.62
N THR A 162 -8.22 8.93 2.60
CA THR A 162 -7.66 10.28 2.57
C THR A 162 -6.79 10.56 3.80
N GLN A 163 -7.15 10.02 4.97
CA GLN A 163 -6.40 10.19 6.21
C GLN A 163 -5.10 9.38 6.25
N LYS A 164 -5.10 8.15 5.71
CA LYS A 164 -4.00 7.20 5.88
C LYS A 164 -3.04 7.10 4.69
N THR A 165 -3.44 7.54 3.48
CA THR A 165 -2.62 7.38 2.28
C THR A 165 -1.68 8.57 2.08
N ASN A 166 -0.40 8.28 2.01
CA ASN A 166 0.66 9.28 1.84
C ASN A 166 1.48 9.08 0.57
N GLN A 167 1.87 7.85 0.24
CA GLN A 167 2.82 7.55 -0.83
C GLN A 167 2.24 7.84 -2.22
N PHE A 168 1.02 7.38 -2.49
CA PHE A 168 0.31 7.70 -3.72
C PHE A 168 -0.89 8.59 -3.39
N ASN A 169 -0.63 9.86 -3.13
CA ASN A 169 -1.63 10.89 -2.91
C ASN A 169 -1.08 12.20 -3.45
N LEU A 170 -1.70 12.70 -4.51
CA LEU A 170 -1.15 13.81 -5.29
C LEU A 170 -1.29 15.16 -4.61
N THR A 171 -2.26 15.33 -3.71
CA THR A 171 -2.50 16.59 -3.01
C THR A 171 -2.42 16.47 -1.49
N THR A 172 -2.42 15.24 -0.96
CA THR A 172 -2.37 14.92 0.48
C THR A 172 -3.46 15.60 1.34
N LYS A 173 -4.54 16.03 0.72
CA LYS A 173 -5.71 16.57 1.40
C LYS A 173 -6.39 15.50 2.25
N ARG A 174 -6.95 15.91 3.39
CA ARG A 174 -7.58 15.01 4.37
C ARG A 174 -9.04 15.39 4.53
N TYR A 175 -9.92 14.41 4.42
CA TYR A 175 -11.36 14.62 4.49
C TYR A 175 -12.00 13.66 5.47
N THR A 176 -13.00 14.16 6.18
CA THR A 176 -13.88 13.37 7.05
C THR A 176 -15.06 12.81 6.24
N ASP A 177 -15.81 11.89 6.85
CA ASP A 177 -17.07 11.39 6.28
C ASP A 177 -18.06 12.52 6.01
N ALA A 178 -18.11 13.52 6.92
CA ALA A 178 -18.97 14.69 6.78
C ALA A 178 -18.56 15.57 5.59
N ASP A 179 -17.24 15.74 5.37
CA ASP A 179 -16.75 16.50 4.21
C ASP A 179 -17.16 15.82 2.90
N ILE A 180 -17.02 14.49 2.80
CA ILE A 180 -17.37 13.73 1.60
C ILE A 180 -18.87 13.82 1.32
N ARG A 181 -19.73 13.72 2.35
CA ARG A 181 -21.19 13.92 2.21
C ARG A 181 -21.51 15.31 1.68
N ASN A 182 -20.84 16.33 2.23
CA ASN A 182 -21.00 17.70 1.77
C ASN A 182 -20.54 17.87 0.31
N PHE A 183 -19.47 17.21 -0.12
CA PHE A 183 -19.01 17.23 -1.52
C PHE A 183 -20.06 16.59 -2.45
N MET A 184 -20.67 15.47 -2.06
CA MET A 184 -21.74 14.83 -2.83
C MET A 184 -22.93 15.78 -3.03
N THR A 185 -23.37 16.48 -1.98
CA THR A 185 -24.48 17.44 -2.07
C THR A 185 -24.15 18.68 -2.89
N ASN A 186 -22.87 19.04 -2.99
CA ASN A 186 -22.36 20.16 -3.77
C ASN A 186 -21.94 19.76 -5.21
N GLY A 187 -22.34 18.60 -5.69
CA GLY A 187 -22.14 18.19 -7.08
C GLY A 187 -20.72 17.76 -7.43
N TRP A 188 -19.88 17.45 -6.44
CA TRP A 188 -18.58 16.84 -6.72
C TRP A 188 -18.79 15.44 -7.26
N LYS A 189 -17.93 15.05 -8.17
CA LYS A 189 -17.87 13.71 -8.73
C LYS A 189 -16.80 12.91 -8.00
N ILE A 190 -17.21 11.84 -7.33
CA ILE A 190 -16.31 11.04 -6.49
C ILE A 190 -16.45 9.57 -6.87
N TRP A 191 -15.34 8.93 -7.19
CA TRP A 191 -15.26 7.49 -7.49
C TRP A 191 -14.26 6.81 -6.60
N CYS A 192 -14.54 5.55 -6.30
CA CYS A 192 -13.58 4.67 -5.70
C CYS A 192 -13.29 3.47 -6.61
N ILE A 193 -12.14 2.85 -6.36
CA ILE A 193 -11.68 1.68 -7.08
C ILE A 193 -11.46 0.53 -6.10
N SER A 194 -12.05 -0.62 -6.41
CA SER A 194 -11.78 -1.89 -5.74
C SER A 194 -11.01 -2.81 -6.68
N VAL A 195 -10.02 -3.52 -6.12
CA VAL A 195 -9.13 -4.38 -6.90
C VAL A 195 -9.07 -5.77 -6.29
N ALA A 196 -9.23 -6.78 -7.12
CA ALA A 196 -8.99 -8.17 -6.80
C ALA A 196 -8.08 -8.81 -7.84
N ASP A 197 -7.38 -9.87 -7.45
CA ASP A 197 -6.63 -10.74 -8.35
C ASP A 197 -6.71 -12.19 -7.83
N LYS A 198 -6.11 -13.14 -8.53
CA LYS A 198 -6.14 -14.57 -8.15
C LYS A 198 -5.62 -14.88 -6.74
N PHE A 199 -4.90 -13.97 -6.10
CA PHE A 199 -4.41 -14.14 -4.73
C PHE A 199 -5.34 -13.55 -3.67
N GLY A 200 -6.35 -12.77 -4.07
CA GLY A 200 -7.35 -12.25 -3.15
C GLY A 200 -7.90 -10.88 -3.50
N ASN A 201 -8.89 -10.47 -2.71
CA ASN A 201 -9.55 -9.19 -2.84
C ASN A 201 -8.87 -8.15 -1.93
N SER A 202 -8.40 -7.06 -2.52
CA SER A 202 -7.77 -5.94 -1.80
C SER A 202 -8.79 -4.91 -1.28
N GLY A 203 -10.07 -5.07 -1.61
CA GLY A 203 -11.13 -4.12 -1.26
C GLY A 203 -10.99 -2.78 -1.97
N ILE A 204 -11.56 -1.73 -1.38
CA ILE A 204 -11.40 -0.36 -1.89
C ILE A 204 -9.96 0.10 -1.66
N THR A 205 -9.27 0.37 -2.76
CA THR A 205 -7.83 0.64 -2.77
C THR A 205 -7.45 1.99 -3.38
N GLY A 206 -8.41 2.78 -3.83
CA GLY A 206 -8.16 4.11 -4.35
C GLY A 206 -9.43 4.93 -4.46
N CYS A 207 -9.27 6.24 -4.60
CA CYS A 207 -10.36 7.13 -4.95
C CYS A 207 -9.86 8.34 -5.75
N ALA A 208 -10.81 8.93 -6.50
CA ALA A 208 -10.63 10.20 -7.19
C ALA A 208 -11.81 11.10 -6.90
N MET A 209 -11.54 12.38 -6.66
CA MET A 209 -12.54 13.41 -6.39
C MET A 209 -12.35 14.55 -7.37
N VAL A 210 -13.40 14.95 -8.06
CA VAL A 210 -13.38 15.99 -9.08
C VAL A 210 -14.42 17.04 -8.75
N ASN A 211 -14.00 18.29 -8.70
CA ASN A 211 -14.86 19.46 -8.52
C ASN A 211 -14.86 20.31 -9.80
N GLY A 212 -16.01 20.41 -10.45
CA GLY A 212 -16.06 21.00 -11.79
C GLY A 212 -15.14 20.25 -12.74
N ASN A 213 -14.13 20.92 -13.30
CA ASN A 213 -13.12 20.30 -14.16
C ASN A 213 -11.75 20.09 -13.46
N LYS A 214 -11.71 20.21 -12.12
CA LYS A 214 -10.46 20.06 -11.36
C LYS A 214 -10.44 18.75 -10.58
N ILE A 215 -9.42 17.92 -10.80
CA ILE A 215 -9.09 16.79 -9.94
C ILE A 215 -8.56 17.35 -8.61
N ASP A 216 -9.37 17.23 -7.58
CA ASP A 216 -9.02 17.68 -6.23
C ASP A 216 -8.14 16.68 -5.50
N THR A 217 -8.50 15.40 -5.58
CA THR A 217 -7.82 14.28 -4.93
C THR A 217 -7.74 13.12 -5.90
N PHE A 218 -6.54 12.52 -5.99
CA PHE A 218 -6.32 11.24 -6.64
C PHE A 218 -5.33 10.46 -5.78
N LEU A 219 -5.78 9.35 -5.23
CA LEU A 219 -4.96 8.55 -4.32
C LEU A 219 -5.19 7.05 -4.50
N LEU A 220 -4.14 6.26 -4.26
CA LEU A 220 -4.19 4.80 -4.24
C LEU A 220 -3.40 4.23 -3.05
N SER A 221 -3.90 3.12 -2.53
CA SER A 221 -3.21 2.34 -1.51
C SER A 221 -1.91 1.74 -2.06
N CYS A 222 -0.86 1.71 -1.25
CA CYS A 222 0.42 1.10 -1.60
C CYS A 222 0.30 -0.39 -2.04
N ARG A 223 -0.74 -1.09 -1.60
CA ARG A 223 -1.00 -2.52 -1.92
C ARG A 223 -1.14 -2.83 -3.41
N ILE A 224 -1.55 -1.85 -4.21
CA ILE A 224 -1.81 -2.04 -5.65
C ILE A 224 -0.81 -1.31 -6.54
N LEU A 225 0.14 -0.57 -5.96
CA LEU A 225 1.13 0.18 -6.72
C LEU A 225 2.06 -0.75 -7.52
N GLY A 226 2.65 -0.19 -8.58
CA GLY A 226 3.60 -0.90 -9.44
C GLY A 226 2.96 -1.89 -10.42
N LYS A 227 1.64 -1.90 -10.56
CA LYS A 227 0.91 -2.78 -11.49
C LYS A 227 0.23 -2.02 -12.63
N GLY A 228 0.44 -0.70 -12.75
CA GLY A 228 -0.18 0.15 -13.76
C GLY A 228 -1.68 0.40 -13.57
N ILE A 229 -2.26 -0.05 -12.44
CA ILE A 229 -3.69 0.11 -12.11
C ILE A 229 -4.05 1.60 -11.98
N GLU A 230 -3.12 2.43 -11.52
CA GLU A 230 -3.26 3.88 -11.41
C GLU A 230 -3.56 4.55 -12.76
N ILE A 231 -2.91 4.09 -13.82
CA ILE A 231 -3.12 4.58 -15.19
C ILE A 231 -4.47 4.06 -15.72
N ALA A 232 -4.77 2.78 -15.49
CA ALA A 232 -6.03 2.19 -15.93
C ALA A 232 -7.23 2.88 -15.26
N PHE A 233 -7.15 3.18 -13.96
CA PHE A 233 -8.17 3.92 -13.22
C PHE A 233 -8.34 5.35 -13.78
N ALA A 234 -7.24 6.09 -13.94
CA ALA A 234 -7.28 7.45 -14.46
C ALA A 234 -7.91 7.52 -15.86
N LYS A 235 -7.43 6.67 -16.80
CA LYS A 235 -7.96 6.62 -18.16
C LYS A 235 -9.44 6.26 -18.22
N THR A 236 -9.87 5.28 -17.42
CA THR A 236 -11.28 4.90 -17.35
C THR A 236 -12.14 6.02 -16.77
N LEU A 237 -11.69 6.67 -15.70
CA LEU A 237 -12.35 7.83 -15.12
C LEU A 237 -12.48 8.97 -16.14
N PHE A 238 -11.41 9.30 -16.85
CA PHE A 238 -11.43 10.37 -17.85
C PHE A 238 -12.39 10.06 -19.00
N LYS A 239 -12.48 8.79 -19.42
CA LYS A 239 -13.49 8.35 -20.39
C LYS A 239 -14.92 8.58 -19.89
N ILE A 240 -15.20 8.33 -18.61
CA ILE A 240 -16.49 8.62 -17.98
C ILE A 240 -16.77 10.13 -18.03
N LEU A 241 -15.78 10.96 -17.63
CA LEU A 241 -15.92 12.41 -17.62
C LEU A 241 -16.18 12.99 -19.01
N VAL A 242 -15.52 12.45 -20.05
CA VAL A 242 -15.78 12.84 -21.44
C VAL A 242 -17.21 12.50 -21.87
N SER A 243 -17.72 11.32 -21.50
CA SER A 243 -19.11 10.94 -21.79
C SER A 243 -20.15 11.84 -21.11
N GLU A 244 -19.74 12.55 -20.04
CA GLU A 244 -20.52 13.57 -19.35
C GLU A 244 -20.29 15.01 -19.87
N GLY A 245 -19.57 15.14 -21.00
CA GLY A 245 -19.33 16.42 -21.69
C GLY A 245 -18.10 17.20 -21.23
N MET A 246 -17.23 16.62 -20.42
CA MET A 246 -16.01 17.30 -19.98
C MET A 246 -14.92 17.23 -21.05
N LEU A 247 -14.40 18.38 -21.46
CA LEU A 247 -13.37 18.48 -22.52
C LEU A 247 -11.97 18.82 -21.98
N GLU A 248 -11.90 19.37 -20.77
CA GLU A 248 -10.65 19.78 -20.14
C GLU A 248 -10.63 19.34 -18.68
N LEU A 249 -9.49 18.84 -18.23
CA LEU A 249 -9.20 18.58 -16.83
C LEU A 249 -8.02 19.41 -16.34
N LYS A 250 -8.15 19.90 -15.11
CA LYS A 250 -7.07 20.51 -14.34
C LYS A 250 -6.68 19.61 -13.19
N ALA A 251 -5.43 19.62 -12.82
CA ALA A 251 -4.91 18.82 -11.73
C ALA A 251 -3.82 19.58 -10.97
N GLN A 252 -3.51 19.10 -9.77
CA GLN A 252 -2.48 19.70 -8.93
C GLN A 252 -1.63 18.61 -8.27
N TYR A 253 -0.33 18.81 -8.22
CA TYR A 253 0.59 18.03 -7.42
C TYR A 253 1.16 18.91 -6.31
N ILE A 254 1.05 18.43 -5.06
CA ILE A 254 1.60 19.08 -3.87
C ILE A 254 2.65 18.12 -3.28
N PRO A 255 3.95 18.45 -3.38
CA PRO A 255 5.02 17.59 -2.91
C PRO A 255 5.03 17.43 -1.40
N THR A 256 5.37 16.24 -0.95
CA THR A 256 5.70 15.92 0.43
C THR A 256 6.87 14.96 0.45
N THR A 257 7.49 14.76 1.61
CA THR A 257 8.59 13.80 1.77
C THR A 257 8.17 12.35 1.44
N LYS A 258 6.85 12.05 1.46
CA LYS A 258 6.32 10.69 1.27
C LYS A 258 5.76 10.43 -0.13
N ASN A 259 5.44 11.46 -0.94
CA ASN A 259 4.80 11.28 -2.25
C ASN A 259 5.70 11.61 -3.45
N MET A 260 6.99 11.75 -3.26
CA MET A 260 7.95 12.07 -4.34
C MET A 260 7.89 11.09 -5.52
N GLN A 261 7.58 9.83 -5.27
CA GLN A 261 7.47 8.79 -6.32
C GLN A 261 6.35 9.05 -7.33
N VAL A 262 5.37 9.91 -7.02
CA VAL A 262 4.24 10.22 -7.91
C VAL A 262 4.32 11.61 -8.54
N LYS A 263 5.45 12.30 -8.41
CA LYS A 263 5.66 13.66 -8.94
C LYS A 263 5.39 13.78 -10.45
N ASP A 264 5.65 12.71 -11.22
CA ASP A 264 5.52 12.66 -12.67
C ASP A 264 4.25 11.90 -13.12
N PHE A 265 3.28 11.69 -12.22
CA PHE A 265 2.08 10.91 -12.53
C PHE A 265 1.21 11.59 -13.60
N TYR A 266 0.99 12.89 -13.48
CA TYR A 266 0.21 13.64 -14.46
C TYR A 266 0.94 13.79 -15.79
N ASP A 267 2.26 13.92 -15.77
CA ASP A 267 3.08 13.95 -17.00
C ASP A 267 2.92 12.63 -17.77
N LYS A 268 2.94 11.48 -17.09
CA LYS A 268 2.71 10.14 -17.68
C LYS A 268 1.31 9.96 -18.27
N LEU A 269 0.33 10.73 -17.79
CA LEU A 269 -1.04 10.74 -18.32
C LEU A 269 -1.24 11.76 -19.44
N GLY A 270 -0.18 12.50 -19.84
CA GLY A 270 -0.23 13.48 -20.92
C GLY A 270 -0.75 14.86 -20.52
N PHE A 271 -0.80 15.17 -19.22
CA PHE A 271 -1.05 16.53 -18.77
C PHE A 271 0.13 17.42 -19.09
N SER A 272 -0.15 18.66 -19.44
CA SER A 272 0.84 19.72 -19.57
C SER A 272 0.98 20.45 -18.24
N CYS A 273 2.20 20.60 -17.73
CA CYS A 273 2.48 21.43 -16.57
C CYS A 273 2.35 22.91 -16.98
N ILE A 274 1.36 23.60 -16.40
CA ILE A 274 1.07 25.01 -16.73
C ILE A 274 1.73 25.97 -15.72
N MET A 275 2.06 25.49 -14.52
CA MET A 275 2.74 26.28 -13.50
C MET A 275 3.52 25.36 -12.56
N GLU A 276 4.75 25.73 -12.25
CA GLU A 276 5.54 25.13 -11.17
C GLU A 276 6.03 26.24 -10.25
N LYS A 277 5.73 26.09 -8.94
CA LYS A 277 6.09 27.06 -7.90
C LYS A 277 7.43 26.68 -7.26
N GLU A 278 8.11 27.63 -6.65
CA GLU A 278 9.40 27.40 -5.95
C GLU A 278 9.34 26.32 -4.87
N ASN A 279 8.17 26.13 -4.24
CA ASN A 279 7.93 25.06 -3.25
C ASN A 279 7.66 23.69 -3.88
N GLY A 280 7.78 23.56 -5.20
CA GLY A 280 7.57 22.31 -5.96
C GLY A 280 6.11 21.97 -6.24
N ASN A 281 5.15 22.81 -5.86
CA ASN A 281 3.75 22.63 -6.27
C ASN A 281 3.63 22.81 -7.78
N LYS A 282 2.94 21.87 -8.43
CA LYS A 282 2.68 21.90 -9.88
C LYS A 282 1.19 21.98 -10.16
N GLU A 283 0.84 22.76 -11.18
CA GLU A 283 -0.51 22.80 -11.73
C GLU A 283 -0.48 22.28 -13.17
N TYR A 284 -1.49 21.53 -13.52
CA TYR A 284 -1.56 20.78 -14.77
C TYR A 284 -2.89 20.99 -15.46
N ALA A 285 -2.87 20.91 -16.79
CA ALA A 285 -4.06 20.88 -17.62
C ALA A 285 -3.97 19.76 -18.67
N LEU A 286 -5.11 19.16 -19.01
CA LEU A 286 -5.23 18.13 -20.03
C LEU A 286 -6.47 18.41 -20.89
N ASN A 287 -6.28 18.44 -22.22
CA ASN A 287 -7.38 18.39 -23.16
C ASN A 287 -7.76 16.93 -23.41
N LEU A 288 -8.98 16.57 -23.06
CA LEU A 288 -9.49 15.20 -23.16
C LEU A 288 -9.89 14.80 -24.58
N SER A 289 -10.10 15.76 -25.49
CA SER A 289 -10.62 15.49 -26.84
C SER A 289 -9.69 14.66 -27.71
N SER A 290 -8.39 14.68 -27.43
CA SER A 290 -7.36 13.95 -28.17
C SER A 290 -6.68 12.84 -27.37
N MET A 291 -7.22 12.52 -26.19
CA MET A 291 -6.59 11.54 -25.30
C MET A 291 -6.89 10.10 -25.75
N ASP A 292 -5.86 9.26 -25.70
CA ASP A 292 -6.02 7.81 -25.81
C ASP A 292 -6.46 7.21 -24.46
N PHE A 293 -7.69 6.70 -24.42
CA PHE A 293 -8.27 6.03 -23.25
C PHE A 293 -8.02 4.52 -23.23
N SER A 294 -7.21 3.98 -24.15
CA SER A 294 -6.93 2.55 -24.17
C SER A 294 -6.21 2.11 -22.89
N VAL A 295 -6.62 0.97 -22.40
CA VAL A 295 -6.01 0.30 -21.24
C VAL A 295 -5.50 -1.08 -21.67
N LYS A 296 -4.55 -1.64 -20.93
CA LYS A 296 -4.04 -2.98 -21.21
C LYS A 296 -5.16 -4.01 -21.11
N LYS A 297 -5.19 -4.97 -22.03
CA LYS A 297 -6.28 -5.96 -22.19
C LYS A 297 -6.41 -6.92 -21.00
N TYR A 298 -5.37 -7.10 -20.22
CA TYR A 298 -5.38 -7.98 -19.06
C TYR A 298 -6.05 -7.37 -17.81
N TYR A 299 -6.54 -6.12 -17.87
CA TYR A 299 -7.41 -5.59 -16.83
C TYR A 299 -8.87 -5.85 -17.15
N HIS A 300 -9.58 -6.53 -16.28
CA HIS A 300 -11.03 -6.71 -16.34
C HIS A 300 -11.72 -5.57 -15.58
N ILE A 301 -12.10 -4.52 -16.30
CA ILE A 301 -12.64 -3.28 -15.71
C ILE A 301 -14.17 -3.29 -15.80
N THR A 302 -14.82 -3.13 -14.65
CA THR A 302 -16.25 -2.94 -14.52
C THR A 302 -16.53 -1.56 -13.90
N VAL A 303 -17.42 -0.78 -14.53
CA VAL A 303 -17.92 0.51 -14.02
C VAL A 303 -19.35 0.30 -13.54
N LYS A 304 -19.66 0.71 -12.30
CA LYS A 304 -20.99 0.61 -11.66
C LYS A 304 -21.58 1.98 -11.40
#